data_2e03b12dd2b3b659055bdcc6d6cecf11
#
_entry.id   2e03b12dd2b3b659055bdcc6d6cecf11
#
_cell.length_a   1.000
_cell.length_b   1.000
_cell.length_c   1.000
_cell.angle_alpha   90.00
_cell.angle_beta   90.00
_cell.angle_gamma   90.00
#
_symmetry.space_group_name_H-M   'P 1'
#
loop_
_entity.id
_entity.type
_entity.pdbx_description
1 polymer ?
#
loop_
_entity_poly.entity_id
_entity_poly.type
_entity_poly.pdbx_seq_one_letter_code
_entity_poly.pdbx_strand_id
1 'polypeptide(L)'
;MFLVDFMILTFEVGPDRKRDSNVKINPLAVVFVIMLATGRDFDRITLGALILSLGLLVDDAIIAIEMMEVKMSDGMDRVHAATFAWNATAAPMLSGTLVTIAGFLPVGFAASTAGEYAGNIFWIVAFALIASWVVAVYFTPYLGVKLLSEIKVIEGGHDAFYATPRYERLRKWVGRSVSQAPLFASLTFGARAVAGLMLAVAIPKQFFPSSDRTEVLIDVAMPKGTSFAVTEAGVQRLEAFIRPEPGVERVDSFVGAGAPRFFLSLNPEPSDPSFAKIIVQTRDVTARDTLTARLERASSEGRFPAARVRVSPVSAFGTDLRL
;
A
#
# COMPACT_ATOMS: atom_id res chain seq x y z
N MET A 1 -16.04 11.70 1.77
CA MET A 1 -17.36 11.90 2.42
C MET A 1 -18.28 10.73 2.12
N PHE A 2 -18.51 10.33 0.89
CA PHE A 2 -19.39 9.20 0.52
C PHE A 2 -18.95 7.83 1.09
N LEU A 3 -17.67 7.53 1.17
CA LEU A 3 -17.11 6.28 1.70
C LEU A 3 -17.22 6.18 3.23
N VAL A 4 -17.14 7.31 3.92
CA VAL A 4 -17.31 7.37 5.38
C VAL A 4 -18.79 7.22 5.75
N ASP A 5 -19.69 7.83 4.97
CA ASP A 5 -21.14 7.65 5.10
C ASP A 5 -21.57 6.21 4.76
N PHE A 6 -20.98 5.57 3.76
CA PHE A 6 -21.22 4.17 3.43
C PHE A 6 -20.77 3.23 4.56
N MET A 7 -19.68 3.52 5.23
CA MET A 7 -19.23 2.77 6.41
C MET A 7 -20.10 2.94 7.64
N ILE A 8 -20.64 4.14 7.84
CA ILE A 8 -21.62 4.40 8.89
C ILE A 8 -22.95 3.74 8.53
N LEU A 9 -23.30 3.67 7.24
CA LEU A 9 -24.55 3.13 6.70
C LEU A 9 -24.61 1.60 6.63
N THR A 10 -23.50 0.87 6.54
CA THR A 10 -23.49 -0.59 6.51
C THR A 10 -23.97 -1.24 7.82
N PHE A 11 -24.13 -0.46 8.88
CA PHE A 11 -24.81 -0.87 10.11
C PHE A 11 -26.20 -0.23 10.33
N GLU A 12 -26.73 0.47 9.36
CA GLU A 12 -28.12 0.87 9.32
C GLU A 12 -28.97 -0.20 8.59
N VAL A 13 -29.20 -1.32 9.28
CA VAL A 13 -30.11 -2.36 8.78
C VAL A 13 -31.55 -1.92 9.04
N GLY A 14 -32.24 -1.61 7.96
CA GLY A 14 -33.69 -1.69 7.83
C GLY A 14 -34.53 -0.46 8.21
N PRO A 15 -35.67 -0.29 7.54
CA PRO A 15 -36.51 0.90 7.65
C PRO A 15 -37.49 0.88 8.81
N ASP A 16 -37.20 0.26 9.94
CA ASP A 16 -38.07 0.32 11.11
C ASP A 16 -37.62 1.37 12.14
N ARG A 17 -38.21 2.55 11.95
CA ARG A 17 -37.99 3.82 12.61
C ARG A 17 -38.52 3.91 14.05
N LYS A 18 -38.58 2.83 14.82
CA LYS A 18 -39.10 2.87 16.18
C LYS A 18 -38.40 1.89 17.13
N ARG A 19 -37.07 2.06 17.37
CA ARG A 19 -36.50 1.64 18.66
C ARG A 19 -35.12 2.26 18.87
N ASP A 20 -35.06 3.15 19.84
CA ASP A 20 -33.83 3.77 20.33
C ASP A 20 -32.88 2.72 20.90
N SER A 21 -31.88 2.33 20.14
CA SER A 21 -30.63 1.79 20.67
C SER A 21 -29.48 2.10 19.72
N ASN A 22 -28.93 3.32 19.88
CA ASN A 22 -27.74 3.79 19.20
C ASN A 22 -26.47 3.10 19.73
N VAL A 23 -26.34 1.80 19.57
CA VAL A 23 -25.06 1.12 19.81
C VAL A 23 -24.37 0.96 18.47
N LYS A 24 -23.72 2.02 18.02
CA LYS A 24 -22.85 2.02 16.85
C LYS A 24 -21.45 1.60 17.31
N ILE A 25 -21.11 0.33 17.21
CA ILE A 25 -19.74 -0.12 17.44
C ILE A 25 -19.02 0.01 16.10
N ASN A 26 -18.17 1.03 16.01
CA ASN A 26 -17.35 1.27 14.83
C ASN A 26 -15.97 0.61 15.05
N PRO A 27 -15.62 -0.45 14.30
CA PRO A 27 -14.30 -1.10 14.40
C PRO A 27 -13.15 -0.12 14.21
N LEU A 28 -13.32 0.90 13.36
CA LEU A 28 -12.32 1.96 13.18
C LEU A 28 -12.07 2.78 14.44
N ALA A 29 -13.09 3.06 15.24
CA ALA A 29 -12.90 3.77 16.50
C ALA A 29 -12.00 2.95 17.45
N VAL A 30 -12.15 1.62 17.46
CA VAL A 30 -11.28 0.73 18.21
C VAL A 30 -9.83 0.81 17.70
N VAL A 31 -9.64 0.85 16.38
CA VAL A 31 -8.30 1.00 15.79
C VAL A 31 -7.66 2.31 16.21
N PHE A 32 -8.38 3.44 16.19
CA PHE A 32 -7.84 4.72 16.67
C PHE A 32 -7.43 4.69 18.14
N VAL A 33 -8.21 4.03 18.99
CA VAL A 33 -7.85 3.85 20.41
C VAL A 33 -6.56 3.00 20.55
N ILE A 34 -6.43 1.93 19.76
CA ILE A 34 -5.23 1.09 19.78
C ILE A 34 -4.02 1.89 19.23
N MET A 35 -4.18 2.67 18.17
CA MET A 35 -3.13 3.55 17.64
C MET A 35 -2.64 4.52 18.72
N LEU A 36 -3.55 5.18 19.43
CA LEU A 36 -3.22 6.08 20.53
C LEU A 36 -2.47 5.35 21.65
N ALA A 37 -2.94 4.16 22.05
CA ALA A 37 -2.32 3.36 23.10
C ALA A 37 -0.93 2.83 22.71
N THR A 38 -0.68 2.61 21.43
CA THR A 38 0.61 2.09 20.91
C THR A 38 1.55 3.22 20.46
N GLY A 39 1.14 4.49 20.58
CA GLY A 39 1.95 5.65 20.19
C GLY A 39 2.21 5.74 18.69
N ARG A 40 1.28 5.25 17.86
CA ARG A 40 1.42 5.29 16.41
C ARG A 40 0.77 6.53 15.84
N ASP A 41 1.52 7.24 15.01
CA ASP A 41 1.09 8.50 14.40
C ASP A 41 0.04 8.25 13.31
N PHE A 42 -0.85 9.23 13.15
CA PHE A 42 -1.82 9.27 12.06
C PHE A 42 -1.24 10.09 10.91
N ASP A 43 -0.67 9.40 9.95
CA ASP A 43 -0.06 9.96 8.75
C ASP A 43 -0.77 9.49 7.46
N ARG A 44 -0.27 9.89 6.31
CA ARG A 44 -0.84 9.50 5.00
C ARG A 44 -0.77 8.00 4.74
N ILE A 45 0.24 7.33 5.29
CA ILE A 45 0.44 5.88 5.12
C ILE A 45 -0.56 5.12 5.98
N THR A 46 -0.71 5.52 7.24
CA THR A 46 -1.67 4.93 8.16
C THR A 46 -3.11 5.18 7.71
N LEU A 47 -3.41 6.35 7.12
CA LEU A 47 -4.69 6.61 6.46
C LEU A 47 -4.93 5.66 5.29
N GLY A 48 -3.92 5.44 4.44
CA GLY A 48 -3.98 4.47 3.34
C GLY A 48 -4.22 3.04 3.84
N ALA A 49 -3.56 2.65 4.93
CA ALA A 49 -3.75 1.35 5.58
C ALA A 49 -5.17 1.18 6.15
N LEU A 50 -5.74 2.24 6.73
CA LEU A 50 -7.12 2.24 7.21
C LEU A 50 -8.12 2.09 6.06
N ILE A 51 -7.92 2.79 4.93
CA ILE A 51 -8.75 2.66 3.73
C ILE A 51 -8.66 1.23 3.16
N LEU A 52 -7.45 0.66 3.12
CA LEU A 52 -7.23 -0.72 2.69
C LEU A 52 -7.95 -1.72 3.59
N SER A 53 -7.80 -1.55 4.91
CA SER A 53 -8.43 -2.44 5.89
C SER A 53 -9.95 -2.33 5.87
N LEU A 54 -10.50 -1.20 5.48
CA LEU A 54 -11.92 -0.95 5.38
C LEU A 54 -12.65 -1.97 4.50
N GLY A 55 -12.08 -2.27 3.32
CA GLY A 55 -12.62 -3.28 2.42
C GLY A 55 -12.57 -4.70 2.99
N LEU A 56 -11.66 -4.96 3.93
CA LEU A 56 -11.48 -6.26 4.57
C LEU A 56 -12.31 -6.40 5.87
N LEU A 57 -12.72 -5.27 6.47
CA LEU A 57 -13.45 -5.24 7.75
C LEU A 57 -14.89 -5.76 7.65
N VAL A 58 -15.51 -5.65 6.46
CA VAL A 58 -16.94 -5.92 6.28
C VAL A 58 -17.22 -7.40 6.07
N ASP A 59 -16.26 -8.15 5.54
CA ASP A 59 -16.45 -9.54 5.11
C ASP A 59 -16.85 -10.46 6.27
N ASP A 60 -16.19 -10.37 7.41
CA ASP A 60 -16.46 -11.20 8.58
C ASP A 60 -17.88 -11.01 9.12
N ALA A 61 -18.35 -9.76 9.18
CA ALA A 61 -19.69 -9.45 9.65
C ALA A 61 -20.77 -9.98 8.70
N ILE A 62 -20.55 -9.90 7.39
CA ILE A 62 -21.45 -10.44 6.36
C ILE A 62 -21.58 -11.95 6.52
N ILE A 63 -20.46 -12.68 6.65
CA ILE A 63 -20.47 -14.14 6.84
C ILE A 63 -21.27 -14.55 8.06
N ALA A 64 -21.13 -13.84 9.19
CA ALA A 64 -21.85 -14.13 10.41
C ALA A 64 -23.38 -13.95 10.25
N ILE A 65 -23.80 -12.83 9.63
CA ILE A 65 -25.23 -12.55 9.38
C ILE A 65 -25.82 -13.54 8.38
N GLU A 66 -25.14 -13.81 7.26
CA GLU A 66 -25.59 -14.75 6.24
C GLU A 66 -25.78 -16.13 6.82
N MET A 67 -24.87 -16.60 7.66
CA MET A 67 -25.03 -17.90 8.35
C MET A 67 -26.24 -17.91 9.28
N MET A 68 -26.52 -16.81 10.00
CA MET A 68 -27.74 -16.67 10.79
C MET A 68 -28.99 -16.72 9.94
N GLU A 69 -29.04 -15.95 8.82
CA GLU A 69 -30.19 -15.91 7.92
C GLU A 69 -30.49 -17.28 7.30
N VAL A 70 -29.44 -18.00 6.89
CA VAL A 70 -29.58 -19.38 6.38
C VAL A 70 -30.24 -20.27 7.42
N LYS A 71 -29.76 -20.23 8.66
CA LYS A 71 -30.32 -21.08 9.73
C LYS A 71 -31.72 -20.67 10.17
N MET A 72 -32.03 -19.40 10.15
CA MET A 72 -33.38 -18.91 10.40
C MET A 72 -34.35 -19.32 9.26
N SER A 73 -33.90 -19.31 8.00
CA SER A 73 -34.69 -19.79 6.87
C SER A 73 -34.95 -21.32 6.92
N ASP A 74 -34.05 -22.08 7.58
CA ASP A 74 -34.23 -23.50 7.87
C ASP A 74 -35.19 -23.75 9.08
N GLY A 75 -35.75 -22.68 9.67
CA GLY A 75 -36.70 -22.78 10.78
C GLY A 75 -36.07 -22.72 12.20
N MET A 76 -34.80 -22.41 12.29
CA MET A 76 -34.10 -22.23 13.58
C MET A 76 -34.48 -20.87 14.19
N ASP A 77 -34.68 -20.79 15.48
CA ASP A 77 -34.92 -19.53 16.19
C ASP A 77 -33.66 -18.67 16.22
N ARG A 78 -33.81 -17.35 16.40
CA ARG A 78 -32.73 -16.34 16.29
C ARG A 78 -31.54 -16.62 17.20
N VAL A 79 -31.79 -17.05 18.45
CA VAL A 79 -30.72 -17.28 19.44
C VAL A 79 -29.93 -18.52 19.08
N HIS A 80 -30.59 -19.60 18.68
CA HIS A 80 -29.92 -20.82 18.24
C HIS A 80 -29.19 -20.58 16.88
N ALA A 81 -29.75 -19.82 15.96
CA ALA A 81 -29.12 -19.44 14.72
C ALA A 81 -27.83 -18.61 14.98
N ALA A 82 -27.86 -17.65 15.90
CA ALA A 82 -26.69 -16.87 16.30
C ALA A 82 -25.59 -17.74 16.93
N THR A 83 -25.98 -18.67 17.85
CA THR A 83 -25.04 -19.60 18.47
C THR A 83 -24.42 -20.55 17.44
N PHE A 84 -25.22 -21.02 16.49
CA PHE A 84 -24.74 -21.86 15.40
C PHE A 84 -23.75 -21.09 14.50
N ALA A 85 -24.10 -19.86 14.09
CA ALA A 85 -23.22 -19.01 13.28
C ALA A 85 -21.87 -18.81 13.98
N TRP A 86 -21.89 -18.47 15.28
CA TRP A 86 -20.68 -18.32 16.07
C TRP A 86 -19.81 -19.60 16.06
N ASN A 87 -20.40 -20.76 16.36
CA ASN A 87 -19.67 -22.03 16.41
C ASN A 87 -19.10 -22.45 15.05
N ALA A 88 -19.84 -22.17 13.97
CA ALA A 88 -19.45 -22.61 12.63
C ALA A 88 -18.42 -21.66 11.97
N THR A 89 -18.45 -20.36 12.27
CA THR A 89 -17.68 -19.37 11.52
C THR A 89 -16.53 -18.73 12.29
N ALA A 90 -16.58 -18.64 13.61
CA ALA A 90 -15.60 -17.87 14.39
C ALA A 90 -14.15 -18.34 14.18
N ALA A 91 -13.89 -19.64 14.26
CA ALA A 91 -12.54 -20.18 14.09
C ALA A 91 -12.02 -20.14 12.64
N PRO A 92 -12.81 -20.52 11.61
CA PRO A 92 -12.42 -20.34 10.21
C PRO A 92 -12.13 -18.88 9.85
N MET A 93 -12.95 -17.93 10.30
CA MET A 93 -12.76 -16.50 10.08
C MET A 93 -11.45 -16.02 10.72
N LEU A 94 -11.17 -16.40 11.98
CA LEU A 94 -9.91 -16.08 12.63
C LEU A 94 -8.70 -16.60 11.83
N SER A 95 -8.78 -17.82 11.34
CA SER A 95 -7.72 -18.41 10.52
C SER A 95 -7.47 -17.58 9.26
N GLY A 96 -8.52 -17.16 8.56
CA GLY A 96 -8.44 -16.29 7.38
C GLY A 96 -7.84 -14.92 7.71
N THR A 97 -8.29 -14.32 8.81
CA THR A 97 -7.78 -13.05 9.34
C THR A 97 -6.27 -13.13 9.64
N LEU A 98 -5.84 -14.18 10.34
CA LEU A 98 -4.42 -14.38 10.65
C LEU A 98 -3.56 -14.62 9.41
N VAL A 99 -4.04 -15.36 8.42
CA VAL A 99 -3.37 -15.56 7.13
C VAL A 99 -3.24 -14.23 6.38
N THR A 100 -4.28 -13.41 6.39
CA THR A 100 -4.24 -12.08 5.78
C THR A 100 -3.22 -11.18 6.47
N ILE A 101 -3.21 -11.14 7.80
CA ILE A 101 -2.19 -10.41 8.58
C ILE A 101 -0.78 -10.90 8.25
N ALA A 102 -0.59 -12.22 8.18
CA ALA A 102 0.71 -12.82 7.83
C ALA A 102 1.19 -12.39 6.42
N GLY A 103 0.28 -12.14 5.48
CA GLY A 103 0.61 -11.60 4.17
C GLY A 103 1.27 -10.22 4.20
N PHE A 104 1.02 -9.42 5.24
CA PHE A 104 1.62 -8.10 5.44
C PHE A 104 2.93 -8.12 6.27
N LEU A 105 3.32 -9.27 6.86
CA LEU A 105 4.56 -9.40 7.63
C LEU A 105 5.80 -8.89 6.90
N PRO A 106 6.03 -9.20 5.61
CA PRO A 106 7.21 -8.73 4.91
C PRO A 106 7.34 -7.20 4.87
N VAL A 107 6.21 -6.48 4.82
CA VAL A 107 6.20 -5.01 4.83
C VAL A 107 6.50 -4.49 6.24
N GLY A 108 5.92 -5.10 7.27
CA GLY A 108 6.06 -4.68 8.67
C GLY A 108 7.45 -4.88 9.26
N PHE A 109 8.20 -5.85 8.74
CA PHE A 109 9.51 -6.26 9.28
C PHE A 109 10.65 -6.09 8.29
N ALA A 110 10.44 -5.36 7.18
CA ALA A 110 11.50 -5.05 6.24
C ALA A 110 12.56 -4.13 6.88
N ALA A 111 13.78 -4.61 7.01
CA ALA A 111 14.92 -3.81 7.50
C ALA A 111 15.47 -2.93 6.36
N SER A 112 14.69 -1.94 5.94
CA SER A 112 15.02 -1.03 4.85
C SER A 112 14.30 0.30 5.05
N THR A 113 14.74 1.36 4.36
CA THR A 113 14.06 2.67 4.35
C THR A 113 12.59 2.53 3.91
N ALA A 114 12.31 1.60 2.98
CA ALA A 114 10.95 1.26 2.60
C ALA A 114 10.14 0.67 3.76
N GLY A 115 10.76 -0.18 4.59
CA GLY A 115 10.16 -0.74 5.79
C GLY A 115 9.89 0.31 6.87
N GLU A 116 10.83 1.23 7.10
CA GLU A 116 10.60 2.36 8.01
C GLU A 116 9.43 3.22 7.58
N TYR A 117 9.30 3.47 6.28
CA TYR A 117 8.22 4.27 5.72
C TYR A 117 6.87 3.54 5.72
N ALA A 118 6.83 2.29 5.26
CA ALA A 118 5.60 1.55 5.04
C ALA A 118 5.24 0.55 6.16
N GLY A 119 6.12 0.34 7.14
CA GLY A 119 5.96 -0.67 8.19
C GLY A 119 4.69 -0.50 9.04
N ASN A 120 4.23 0.76 9.20
CA ASN A 120 2.98 1.06 9.90
C ASN A 120 1.74 0.45 9.21
N ILE A 121 1.79 0.16 7.90
CA ILE A 121 0.68 -0.50 7.18
C ILE A 121 0.35 -1.85 7.84
N PHE A 122 1.38 -2.66 8.12
CA PHE A 122 1.21 -3.97 8.76
C PHE A 122 0.46 -3.85 10.09
N TRP A 123 0.91 -2.95 10.97
CA TRP A 123 0.32 -2.81 12.30
C TRP A 123 -1.12 -2.32 12.26
N ILE A 124 -1.41 -1.32 11.43
CA ILE A 124 -2.76 -0.78 11.30
C ILE A 124 -3.72 -1.81 10.72
N VAL A 125 -3.31 -2.52 9.67
CA VAL A 125 -4.12 -3.61 9.08
C VAL A 125 -4.33 -4.73 10.09
N ALA A 126 -3.30 -5.14 10.83
CA ALA A 126 -3.42 -6.18 11.84
C ALA A 126 -4.40 -5.79 12.96
N PHE A 127 -4.29 -4.55 13.49
CA PHE A 127 -5.23 -4.06 14.52
C PHE A 127 -6.66 -3.98 13.99
N ALA A 128 -6.83 -3.48 12.76
CA ALA A 128 -8.13 -3.35 12.12
C ALA A 128 -8.80 -4.72 11.93
N LEU A 129 -8.07 -5.69 11.40
CA LEU A 129 -8.60 -7.03 11.14
C LEU A 129 -8.93 -7.79 12.42
N ILE A 130 -8.10 -7.72 13.46
CA ILE A 130 -8.41 -8.33 14.76
C ILE A 130 -9.63 -7.67 15.42
N ALA A 131 -9.69 -6.33 15.38
CA ALA A 131 -10.86 -5.60 15.90
C ALA A 131 -12.14 -5.98 15.14
N SER A 132 -12.07 -6.12 13.81
CA SER A 132 -13.18 -6.57 12.98
C SER A 132 -13.65 -7.97 13.36
N TRP A 133 -12.71 -8.90 13.46
CA TRP A 133 -13.05 -10.27 13.86
C TRP A 133 -13.75 -10.30 15.23
N VAL A 134 -13.24 -9.57 16.22
CA VAL A 134 -13.90 -9.47 17.55
C VAL A 134 -15.33 -8.93 17.41
N VAL A 135 -15.52 -7.85 16.63
CA VAL A 135 -16.85 -7.27 16.42
C VAL A 135 -17.76 -8.25 15.67
N ALA A 136 -17.26 -8.90 14.62
CA ALA A 136 -18.04 -9.86 13.82
C ALA A 136 -18.48 -11.08 14.63
N VAL A 137 -17.61 -11.57 15.53
CA VAL A 137 -17.89 -12.80 16.30
C VAL A 137 -18.80 -12.54 17.52
N TYR A 138 -18.65 -11.40 18.19
CA TYR A 138 -19.41 -11.12 19.42
C TYR A 138 -20.61 -10.19 19.18
N PHE A 139 -20.39 -9.07 18.52
CA PHE A 139 -21.44 -8.05 18.39
C PHE A 139 -22.39 -8.30 17.24
N THR A 140 -21.92 -8.82 16.13
CA THR A 140 -22.76 -9.04 14.95
C THR A 140 -23.85 -10.09 15.22
N PRO A 141 -23.59 -11.27 15.81
CA PRO A 141 -24.64 -12.20 16.20
C PRO A 141 -25.61 -11.63 17.24
N TYR A 142 -25.11 -10.86 18.21
CA TYR A 142 -25.95 -10.19 19.20
C TYR A 142 -26.91 -9.17 18.57
N LEU A 143 -26.41 -8.36 17.66
CA LEU A 143 -27.23 -7.42 16.89
C LEU A 143 -28.21 -8.17 15.96
N GLY A 144 -27.75 -9.27 15.34
CA GLY A 144 -28.60 -10.12 14.52
C GLY A 144 -29.84 -10.64 15.26
N VAL A 145 -29.66 -11.12 16.50
CA VAL A 145 -30.80 -11.54 17.34
C VAL A 145 -31.78 -10.41 17.63
N LYS A 146 -31.29 -9.15 17.76
CA LYS A 146 -32.15 -8.00 18.07
C LYS A 146 -32.76 -7.32 16.87
N LEU A 147 -32.05 -7.26 15.74
CA LEU A 147 -32.41 -6.44 14.58
C LEU A 147 -32.99 -7.24 13.41
N LEU A 148 -32.60 -8.51 13.24
CA LEU A 148 -33.13 -9.32 12.16
C LEU A 148 -34.64 -9.54 12.37
N SER A 149 -35.42 -9.27 11.34
CA SER A 149 -36.85 -9.58 11.27
C SER A 149 -37.07 -11.10 11.25
N GLU A 150 -38.28 -11.56 11.58
CA GLU A 150 -38.63 -12.95 11.36
C GLU A 150 -38.57 -13.27 9.85
N ILE A 151 -37.67 -14.22 9.53
CA ILE A 151 -37.52 -14.69 8.16
C ILE A 151 -38.58 -15.76 7.94
N LYS A 152 -39.34 -15.66 6.84
CA LYS A 152 -40.30 -16.69 6.45
C LYS A 152 -39.53 -17.99 6.19
N VAL A 153 -39.90 -19.05 6.88
CA VAL A 153 -39.38 -20.39 6.62
C VAL A 153 -39.67 -20.74 5.15
N ILE A 154 -38.65 -21.11 4.41
CA ILE A 154 -38.76 -21.49 3.01
C ILE A 154 -39.19 -22.96 2.96
N GLU A 155 -40.38 -23.23 2.43
CA GLU A 155 -40.81 -24.61 2.21
C GLU A 155 -39.85 -25.33 1.28
N GLY A 156 -39.23 -26.40 1.76
CA GLY A 156 -38.14 -27.10 1.06
C GLY A 156 -36.73 -26.69 1.45
N GLY A 157 -36.59 -25.77 2.43
CA GLY A 157 -35.31 -25.28 2.91
C GLY A 157 -34.54 -24.40 1.93
N HIS A 158 -33.34 -24.02 2.32
CA HIS A 158 -32.45 -23.16 1.52
C HIS A 158 -32.09 -23.79 0.15
N ASP A 159 -32.04 -25.13 0.08
CA ASP A 159 -31.74 -25.87 -1.16
C ASP A 159 -32.80 -25.68 -2.26
N ALA A 160 -34.06 -25.42 -1.92
CA ALA A 160 -35.14 -25.18 -2.91
C ALA A 160 -34.88 -23.87 -3.70
N PHE A 161 -34.30 -22.87 -3.07
CA PHE A 161 -33.95 -21.59 -3.72
C PHE A 161 -32.91 -21.79 -4.83
N TYR A 162 -32.01 -22.76 -4.68
CA TYR A 162 -30.95 -23.06 -5.64
C TYR A 162 -31.35 -24.11 -6.70
N ALA A 163 -32.56 -24.65 -6.67
CA ALA A 163 -33.05 -25.62 -7.62
C ALA A 163 -33.51 -24.96 -8.98
N THR A 164 -32.66 -24.08 -9.50
CA THR A 164 -32.90 -23.44 -10.79
C THR A 164 -31.93 -23.92 -11.87
N PRO A 165 -32.31 -23.94 -13.17
CA PRO A 165 -31.45 -24.40 -14.25
C PRO A 165 -30.11 -23.66 -14.35
N ARG A 166 -30.04 -22.43 -13.85
CA ARG A 166 -28.78 -21.64 -13.78
C ARG A 166 -27.83 -22.20 -12.73
N TYR A 167 -28.36 -22.48 -11.54
CA TYR A 167 -27.58 -23.07 -10.44
C TYR A 167 -27.19 -24.51 -10.74
N GLU A 168 -28.01 -25.27 -11.45
CA GLU A 168 -27.62 -26.61 -11.89
C GLU A 168 -26.44 -26.60 -12.86
N ARG A 169 -26.36 -25.63 -13.77
CA ARG A 169 -25.18 -25.48 -14.64
C ARG A 169 -23.94 -25.15 -13.81
N LEU A 170 -24.07 -24.22 -12.86
CA LEU A 170 -22.96 -23.87 -11.96
C LEU A 170 -22.51 -25.09 -11.15
N ARG A 171 -23.47 -25.84 -10.57
CA ARG A 171 -23.19 -27.08 -9.83
C ARG A 171 -22.43 -28.11 -10.67
N LYS A 172 -22.83 -28.28 -11.94
CA LYS A 172 -22.11 -29.16 -12.89
C LYS A 172 -20.67 -28.67 -13.16
N TRP A 173 -20.49 -27.36 -13.28
CA TRP A 173 -19.14 -26.78 -13.47
C TRP A 173 -18.27 -26.98 -12.22
N VAL A 174 -18.77 -26.65 -11.04
CA VAL A 174 -18.09 -26.86 -9.77
C VAL A 174 -17.81 -28.35 -9.55
N GLY A 175 -18.79 -29.21 -9.77
CA GLY A 175 -18.62 -30.66 -9.66
C GLY A 175 -17.53 -31.20 -10.58
N ARG A 176 -17.43 -30.70 -11.82
CA ARG A 176 -16.35 -31.07 -12.74
C ARG A 176 -14.99 -30.56 -12.25
N SER A 177 -14.93 -29.35 -11.69
CA SER A 177 -13.70 -28.82 -11.11
C SER A 177 -13.23 -29.64 -9.91
N VAL A 178 -14.14 -30.09 -9.07
CA VAL A 178 -13.85 -30.94 -7.92
C VAL A 178 -13.42 -32.35 -8.36
N SER A 179 -14.14 -32.95 -9.32
CA SER A 179 -13.78 -34.29 -9.82
C SER A 179 -12.45 -34.34 -10.56
N GLN A 180 -12.02 -33.22 -11.15
CA GLN A 180 -10.75 -33.06 -11.85
C GLN A 180 -9.82 -32.09 -11.10
N ALA A 181 -9.86 -32.12 -9.77
CA ALA A 181 -9.10 -31.20 -8.91
C ALA A 181 -7.60 -31.04 -9.29
N PRO A 182 -6.82 -32.13 -9.57
CA PRO A 182 -5.43 -31.97 -9.93
C PRO A 182 -5.22 -31.22 -11.24
N LEU A 183 -6.10 -31.39 -12.22
CA LEU A 183 -6.04 -30.66 -13.49
C LEU A 183 -6.34 -29.17 -13.29
N PHE A 184 -7.41 -28.83 -12.57
CA PHE A 184 -7.77 -27.45 -12.30
C PHE A 184 -6.73 -26.75 -11.41
N ALA A 185 -6.18 -27.44 -10.42
CA ALA A 185 -5.11 -26.94 -9.59
C ALA A 185 -3.86 -26.65 -10.45
N SER A 186 -3.38 -27.60 -11.26
CA SER A 186 -2.18 -27.40 -12.10
C SER A 186 -2.39 -26.27 -13.12
N LEU A 187 -3.57 -26.15 -13.72
CA LEU A 187 -3.90 -25.05 -14.64
C LEU A 187 -3.89 -23.70 -13.92
N THR A 188 -4.47 -23.63 -12.72
CA THR A 188 -4.49 -22.40 -11.91
C THR A 188 -3.09 -21.98 -11.47
N PHE A 189 -2.28 -22.94 -10.98
CA PHE A 189 -0.89 -22.67 -10.61
C PHE A 189 -0.06 -22.28 -11.81
N GLY A 190 -0.22 -22.97 -12.95
CA GLY A 190 0.47 -22.65 -14.20
C GLY A 190 0.11 -21.25 -14.70
N ALA A 191 -1.17 -20.89 -14.74
CA ALA A 191 -1.62 -19.57 -15.13
C ALA A 191 -1.07 -18.47 -14.21
N ARG A 192 -1.08 -18.70 -12.88
CA ARG A 192 -0.48 -17.77 -11.91
C ARG A 192 1.03 -17.64 -12.08
N ALA A 193 1.74 -18.73 -12.32
CA ALA A 193 3.18 -18.71 -12.53
C ALA A 193 3.54 -17.91 -13.80
N VAL A 194 2.81 -18.13 -14.90
CA VAL A 194 3.00 -17.38 -16.15
C VAL A 194 2.67 -15.90 -15.95
N ALA A 195 1.52 -15.58 -15.33
CA ALA A 195 1.15 -14.19 -15.03
C ALA A 195 2.17 -13.52 -14.10
N GLY A 196 2.63 -14.21 -13.06
CA GLY A 196 3.65 -13.70 -12.14
C GLY A 196 4.98 -13.45 -12.85
N LEU A 197 5.40 -14.35 -13.75
CA LEU A 197 6.62 -14.16 -14.54
C LEU A 197 6.49 -12.97 -15.49
N MET A 198 5.35 -12.84 -16.19
CA MET A 198 5.08 -11.69 -17.07
C MET A 198 5.11 -10.37 -16.30
N LEU A 199 4.45 -10.32 -15.15
CA LEU A 199 4.43 -9.14 -14.28
C LEU A 199 5.83 -8.82 -13.73
N ALA A 200 6.60 -9.84 -13.32
CA ALA A 200 7.96 -9.64 -12.80
C ALA A 200 8.92 -9.03 -13.84
N VAL A 201 8.67 -9.29 -15.13
CA VAL A 201 9.46 -8.71 -16.24
C VAL A 201 8.91 -7.34 -16.66
N ALA A 202 7.58 -7.17 -16.69
CA ALA A 202 6.93 -5.97 -17.20
C ALA A 202 6.85 -4.82 -16.19
N ILE A 203 6.80 -5.14 -14.87
CA ILE A 203 6.66 -4.11 -13.85
C ILE A 203 8.04 -3.58 -13.43
N PRO A 204 8.28 -2.26 -13.50
CA PRO A 204 9.48 -1.65 -12.97
C PRO A 204 9.60 -1.95 -11.46
N LYS A 205 10.73 -2.49 -11.03
CA LYS A 205 11.01 -2.79 -9.62
C LYS A 205 11.43 -1.52 -8.88
N GLN A 206 10.51 -0.58 -8.77
CA GLN A 206 10.72 0.67 -8.04
C GLN A 206 9.74 0.74 -6.88
N PHE A 207 10.24 0.92 -5.66
CA PHE A 207 9.39 1.15 -4.49
C PHE A 207 8.84 2.58 -4.48
N PHE A 208 9.67 3.54 -4.84
CA PHE A 208 9.26 4.93 -5.01
C PHE A 208 9.18 5.27 -6.50
N PRO A 209 8.11 5.95 -6.94
CA PRO A 209 8.02 6.39 -8.32
C PRO A 209 9.15 7.36 -8.65
N SER A 210 9.67 7.29 -9.87
CA SER A 210 10.60 8.29 -10.39
C SER A 210 9.94 9.67 -10.38
N SER A 211 10.69 10.69 -10.01
CA SER A 211 10.19 12.05 -10.03
C SER A 211 10.07 12.54 -11.48
N ASP A 212 8.98 13.23 -11.81
CA ASP A 212 8.80 13.93 -13.10
C ASP A 212 9.54 15.27 -13.15
N ARG A 213 10.32 15.59 -12.12
CA ARG A 213 11.14 16.80 -12.07
C ARG A 213 12.29 16.70 -13.07
N THR A 214 12.55 17.79 -13.74
CA THR A 214 13.52 17.89 -14.84
C THR A 214 14.91 18.33 -14.37
N GLU A 215 15.10 18.58 -13.06
CA GLU A 215 16.38 18.98 -12.50
C GLU A 215 17.30 17.79 -12.25
N VAL A 216 18.59 17.97 -12.57
CA VAL A 216 19.70 17.08 -12.23
C VAL A 216 20.55 17.74 -11.17
N LEU A 217 20.80 17.02 -10.07
CA LEU A 217 21.72 17.45 -9.02
C LEU A 217 23.09 16.79 -9.25
N ILE A 218 24.14 17.58 -9.19
CA ILE A 218 25.52 17.11 -9.36
C ILE A 218 26.32 17.59 -8.17
N ASP A 219 26.78 16.64 -7.35
CA ASP A 219 27.71 16.90 -6.27
C ASP A 219 29.13 16.75 -6.78
N VAL A 220 29.92 17.79 -6.55
CA VAL A 220 31.33 17.84 -6.95
C VAL A 220 32.17 17.93 -5.67
N ALA A 221 32.81 16.84 -5.30
CA ALA A 221 33.68 16.78 -4.13
C ALA A 221 35.15 16.70 -4.58
N MET A 222 35.92 17.72 -4.24
CA MET A 222 37.36 17.76 -4.41
C MET A 222 38.05 17.13 -3.20
N PRO A 223 39.34 16.74 -3.29
CA PRO A 223 40.11 16.32 -2.13
C PRO A 223 40.06 17.35 -1.01
N LYS A 224 39.92 16.91 0.24
CA LYS A 224 39.83 17.80 1.38
C LYS A 224 41.05 18.69 1.48
N GLY A 225 40.85 19.98 1.76
CA GLY A 225 41.88 20.98 1.79
C GLY A 225 42.09 21.70 0.45
N THR A 226 41.33 21.34 -0.58
CA THR A 226 41.36 22.08 -1.85
C THR A 226 40.83 23.50 -1.64
N SER A 227 41.52 24.48 -2.21
CA SER A 227 41.13 25.89 -2.12
C SER A 227 39.87 26.17 -2.97
N PHE A 228 39.13 27.17 -2.59
CA PHE A 228 37.92 27.63 -3.31
C PHE A 228 38.23 27.87 -4.81
N ALA A 229 39.31 28.55 -5.15
CA ALA A 229 39.65 28.85 -6.55
C ALA A 229 39.92 27.60 -7.39
N VAL A 230 40.48 26.54 -6.82
CA VAL A 230 40.67 25.26 -7.52
C VAL A 230 39.37 24.51 -7.74
N THR A 231 38.49 24.53 -6.70
CA THR A 231 37.15 23.97 -6.81
C THR A 231 36.33 24.70 -7.88
N GLU A 232 36.37 26.02 -7.86
CA GLU A 232 35.69 26.87 -8.88
C GLU A 232 36.16 26.54 -10.30
N ALA A 233 37.48 26.46 -10.53
CA ALA A 233 38.04 26.08 -11.82
C ALA A 233 37.63 24.65 -12.25
N GLY A 234 37.43 23.73 -11.30
CA GLY A 234 36.87 22.39 -11.53
C GLY A 234 35.42 22.44 -11.98
N VAL A 235 34.62 23.23 -11.30
CA VAL A 235 33.19 23.46 -11.60
C VAL A 235 33.03 24.09 -12.98
N GLN A 236 33.81 25.12 -13.32
CA GLN A 236 33.77 25.77 -14.64
C GLN A 236 34.05 24.78 -15.80
N ARG A 237 34.99 23.85 -15.61
CA ARG A 237 35.25 22.79 -16.58
C ARG A 237 34.05 21.83 -16.75
N LEU A 238 33.38 21.50 -15.67
CA LEU A 238 32.21 20.66 -15.72
C LEU A 238 31.02 21.39 -16.34
N GLU A 239 30.82 22.68 -16.03
CA GLU A 239 29.82 23.50 -16.68
C GLU A 239 30.05 23.61 -18.21
N ALA A 240 31.30 23.80 -18.64
CA ALA A 240 31.65 23.84 -20.06
C ALA A 240 31.33 22.53 -20.78
N PHE A 241 31.33 21.40 -20.05
CA PHE A 241 30.90 20.11 -20.58
C PHE A 241 29.37 19.98 -20.62
N ILE A 242 28.64 20.54 -19.63
CA ILE A 242 27.19 20.40 -19.49
C ILE A 242 26.42 21.39 -20.38
N ARG A 243 26.84 22.64 -20.45
CA ARG A 243 26.12 23.71 -21.15
C ARG A 243 25.79 23.42 -22.63
N PRO A 244 26.68 22.81 -23.44
CA PRO A 244 26.36 22.51 -24.83
C PRO A 244 25.46 21.29 -25.04
N GLU A 245 25.06 20.57 -23.95
CA GLU A 245 24.26 19.37 -24.09
C GLU A 245 22.82 19.66 -24.53
N PRO A 246 22.30 18.91 -25.50
CA PRO A 246 20.92 19.08 -25.96
C PRO A 246 19.90 18.93 -24.83
N GLY A 247 19.01 19.92 -24.71
CA GLY A 247 17.94 19.92 -23.72
C GLY A 247 18.33 20.50 -22.36
N VAL A 248 19.56 21.00 -22.18
CA VAL A 248 19.95 21.80 -21.01
C VAL A 248 19.43 23.22 -21.20
N GLU A 249 18.64 23.73 -20.27
CA GLU A 249 18.10 25.07 -20.29
C GLU A 249 18.86 26.03 -19.39
N ARG A 250 19.26 25.52 -18.20
CA ARG A 250 19.93 26.34 -17.20
C ARG A 250 20.88 25.50 -16.35
N VAL A 251 21.99 26.12 -15.95
CA VAL A 251 22.98 25.54 -15.05
C VAL A 251 23.29 26.55 -13.97
N ASP A 252 23.02 26.20 -12.71
CA ASP A 252 23.31 26.99 -11.54
C ASP A 252 24.33 26.26 -10.69
N SER A 253 25.45 26.90 -10.36
CA SER A 253 26.55 26.32 -9.59
C SER A 253 26.74 27.04 -8.26
N PHE A 254 26.80 26.27 -7.19
CA PHE A 254 27.07 26.71 -5.84
C PHE A 254 28.44 26.17 -5.43
N VAL A 255 29.45 27.04 -5.37
CA VAL A 255 30.83 26.67 -5.04
C VAL A 255 31.12 27.01 -3.58
N GLY A 256 31.75 26.10 -2.87
CA GLY A 256 32.09 26.28 -1.44
C GLY A 256 30.93 26.07 -0.48
N ALA A 257 29.77 25.65 -0.99
CA ALA A 257 28.59 25.31 -0.18
C ALA A 257 27.63 24.43 -0.97
N GLY A 258 26.65 23.83 -0.28
CA GLY A 258 25.51 23.19 -0.92
C GLY A 258 24.51 24.20 -1.48
N ALA A 259 23.60 23.75 -2.34
CA ALA A 259 22.51 24.56 -2.85
C ALA A 259 21.51 24.91 -1.73
N PRO A 260 20.82 26.06 -1.81
CA PRO A 260 19.69 26.37 -0.94
C PRO A 260 18.61 25.26 -1.04
N ARG A 261 17.90 25.04 0.05
CA ARG A 261 16.81 24.05 0.07
C ARG A 261 15.65 24.51 -0.80
N PHE A 262 15.44 23.91 -1.97
CA PHE A 262 14.35 24.22 -2.88
C PHE A 262 13.33 23.08 -3.02
N PHE A 263 13.57 21.94 -2.38
CA PHE A 263 12.59 20.87 -2.19
C PHE A 263 12.81 20.16 -0.85
N LEU A 264 11.77 19.42 -0.41
CA LEU A 264 11.69 18.94 0.98
C LEU A 264 12.83 18.01 1.40
N SER A 265 13.24 17.10 0.52
CA SER A 265 14.28 16.10 0.83
C SER A 265 15.71 16.58 0.56
N LEU A 266 15.91 17.80 0.09
CA LEU A 266 17.24 18.34 -0.06
C LEU A 266 17.77 18.81 1.30
N ASN A 267 18.80 18.14 1.77
CA ASN A 267 19.58 18.61 2.92
C ASN A 267 20.69 19.53 2.43
N PRO A 268 20.73 20.80 2.88
CA PRO A 268 21.82 21.69 2.53
C PRO A 268 23.15 21.17 3.07
N GLU A 269 24.13 21.07 2.18
CA GLU A 269 25.50 20.73 2.59
C GLU A 269 26.11 21.92 3.35
N PRO A 270 26.87 21.69 4.42
CA PRO A 270 27.60 22.75 5.13
C PRO A 270 28.63 23.42 4.21
N SER A 271 29.05 24.63 4.57
CA SER A 271 30.07 25.35 3.83
C SER A 271 31.41 24.60 3.87
N ASP A 272 31.93 24.24 2.69
CA ASP A 272 33.22 23.55 2.51
C ASP A 272 33.83 24.01 1.19
N PRO A 273 35.03 24.69 1.23
CA PRO A 273 35.69 25.15 0.01
C PRO A 273 36.01 24.04 -1.02
N SER A 274 36.09 22.78 -0.57
CA SER A 274 36.36 21.63 -1.43
C SER A 274 35.12 20.99 -2.01
N PHE A 275 33.93 21.59 -1.77
CA PHE A 275 32.65 21.06 -2.24
C PHE A 275 31.93 22.07 -3.15
N ALA A 276 31.22 21.55 -4.16
CA ALA A 276 30.30 22.34 -4.96
C ALA A 276 29.09 21.51 -5.34
N LYS A 277 27.96 22.17 -5.51
CA LYS A 277 26.72 21.57 -6.02
C LYS A 277 26.27 22.30 -7.29
N ILE A 278 26.01 21.56 -8.34
CA ILE A 278 25.48 22.10 -9.60
C ILE A 278 24.06 21.58 -9.76
N ILE A 279 23.15 22.49 -10.11
CA ILE A 279 21.77 22.20 -10.45
C ILE A 279 21.61 22.46 -11.95
N VAL A 280 21.21 21.43 -12.68
CA VAL A 280 20.97 21.54 -14.11
C VAL A 280 19.48 21.40 -14.36
N GLN A 281 18.86 22.42 -14.92
CA GLN A 281 17.50 22.40 -15.41
C GLN A 281 17.49 21.89 -16.85
N THR A 282 16.75 20.81 -17.08
CA THR A 282 16.55 20.27 -18.43
C THR A 282 15.13 20.52 -18.92
N ARG A 283 14.93 20.52 -20.24
CA ARG A 283 13.64 20.80 -20.88
C ARG A 283 12.57 19.74 -20.54
N ASP A 284 12.97 18.49 -20.46
CA ASP A 284 12.07 17.36 -20.20
C ASP A 284 12.81 16.21 -19.50
N VAL A 285 12.04 15.22 -19.03
CA VAL A 285 12.54 14.04 -18.31
C VAL A 285 13.50 13.21 -19.18
N THR A 286 13.27 13.15 -20.48
CA THR A 286 14.12 12.41 -21.43
C THR A 286 15.49 13.04 -21.55
N ALA A 287 15.55 14.37 -21.66
CA ALA A 287 16.80 15.13 -21.65
C ALA A 287 17.55 14.96 -20.32
N ARG A 288 16.83 14.98 -19.19
CA ARG A 288 17.37 14.69 -17.87
C ARG A 288 18.06 13.32 -17.79
N ASP A 289 17.36 12.28 -18.22
CA ASP A 289 17.86 10.91 -18.14
C ASP A 289 19.05 10.70 -19.09
N THR A 290 19.01 11.32 -20.29
CA THR A 290 20.11 11.31 -21.25
C THR A 290 21.36 12.01 -20.70
N LEU A 291 21.17 13.19 -20.11
CA LEU A 291 22.26 13.95 -19.48
C LEU A 291 22.86 13.17 -18.30
N THR A 292 22.02 12.59 -17.44
CA THR A 292 22.45 11.78 -16.29
C THR A 292 23.32 10.61 -16.74
N ALA A 293 22.87 9.82 -17.72
CA ALA A 293 23.61 8.68 -18.26
C ALA A 293 24.95 9.10 -18.90
N ARG A 294 24.98 10.26 -19.55
CA ARG A 294 26.20 10.80 -20.17
C ARG A 294 27.22 11.29 -19.15
N LEU A 295 26.77 11.95 -18.09
CA LEU A 295 27.62 12.40 -17.00
C LEU A 295 28.18 11.22 -16.18
N GLU A 296 27.36 10.22 -15.90
CA GLU A 296 27.81 8.98 -15.22
C GLU A 296 28.89 8.27 -16.03
N ARG A 297 28.71 8.17 -17.35
CA ARG A 297 29.69 7.59 -18.27
C ARG A 297 30.97 8.41 -18.30
N ALA A 298 30.89 9.74 -18.45
CA ALA A 298 32.05 10.61 -18.43
C ALA A 298 32.83 10.55 -17.12
N SER A 299 32.11 10.42 -15.99
CA SER A 299 32.73 10.23 -14.67
C SER A 299 33.43 8.87 -14.56
N SER A 300 32.81 7.79 -15.04
CA SER A 300 33.42 6.44 -15.03
C SER A 300 34.61 6.31 -15.97
N GLU A 301 34.64 7.07 -17.07
CA GLU A 301 35.79 7.18 -17.99
C GLU A 301 36.94 8.03 -17.45
N GLY A 302 36.80 8.60 -16.24
CA GLY A 302 37.83 9.40 -15.59
C GLY A 302 38.04 10.78 -16.20
N ARG A 303 37.04 11.35 -16.87
CA ARG A 303 37.17 12.72 -17.47
C ARG A 303 37.32 13.80 -16.42
N PHE A 304 36.99 13.53 -15.16
CA PHE A 304 37.10 14.45 -14.02
C PHE A 304 38.01 13.90 -12.93
N PRO A 305 39.30 13.66 -13.21
CA PRO A 305 40.18 12.89 -12.30
C PRO A 305 40.45 13.58 -10.96
N ALA A 306 40.28 14.90 -10.90
CA ALA A 306 40.49 15.70 -9.71
C ALA A 306 39.27 15.83 -8.81
N ALA A 307 38.10 15.40 -9.26
CA ALA A 307 36.83 15.55 -8.54
C ALA A 307 36.06 14.24 -8.50
N ARG A 308 35.46 13.94 -7.37
CA ARG A 308 34.43 12.92 -7.28
C ARG A 308 33.09 13.55 -7.66
N VAL A 309 32.59 13.19 -8.82
CA VAL A 309 31.32 13.69 -9.36
C VAL A 309 30.24 12.66 -9.09
N ARG A 310 29.18 13.05 -8.36
CA ARG A 310 27.98 12.23 -8.14
C ARG A 310 26.82 12.92 -8.83
N VAL A 311 26.14 12.21 -9.72
CA VAL A 311 24.97 12.70 -10.44
C VAL A 311 23.74 12.03 -9.90
N SER A 312 22.69 12.80 -9.63
CA SER A 312 21.41 12.27 -9.15
C SER A 312 20.25 13.11 -9.65
N PRO A 313 19.18 12.49 -10.16
CA PRO A 313 17.93 13.19 -10.40
C PRO A 313 17.30 13.61 -9.07
N VAL A 314 16.51 14.68 -9.07
CA VAL A 314 15.74 15.06 -7.89
C VAL A 314 14.72 13.98 -7.62
N SER A 315 14.80 13.32 -6.47
CA SER A 315 13.81 12.34 -6.02
C SER A 315 13.04 12.87 -4.81
N ALA A 316 11.79 12.43 -4.65
CA ALA A 316 10.95 12.84 -3.53
C ALA A 316 11.52 12.39 -2.16
N PHE A 317 12.41 11.39 -2.15
CA PHE A 317 12.89 10.69 -0.96
C PHE A 317 14.41 10.75 -0.73
N GLY A 318 15.08 11.73 -1.31
CA GLY A 318 16.52 11.93 -1.14
C GLY A 318 17.38 11.10 -2.12
N THR A 319 18.59 11.59 -2.35
CA THR A 319 19.52 11.04 -3.36
C THR A 319 20.35 9.85 -2.87
N ASP A 320 20.20 9.39 -1.63
CA ASP A 320 21.16 8.52 -0.95
C ASP A 320 20.85 7.01 -1.00
N LEU A 321 19.91 6.56 -1.82
CA LEU A 321 19.47 5.16 -1.85
C LEU A 321 20.12 4.30 -2.96
N ARG A 322 21.35 4.57 -3.35
CA ARG A 322 22.20 3.55 -3.99
C ARG A 322 23.31 3.15 -3.02
N LEU A 323 23.02 2.09 -2.25
CA LEU A 323 24.04 1.28 -1.59
C LEU A 323 24.82 0.49 -2.63
#